data_599cc2557c88223ee01b756ad59254c9
#
_entry.id   599cc2557c88223ee01b756ad59254c9
#
_cell.length_a   1.000
_cell.length_b   1.000
_cell.length_c   1.000
_cell.angle_alpha   90.00
_cell.angle_beta   90.00
_cell.angle_gamma   90.00
#
_symmetry.space_group_name_H-M   'P 1'
#
loop_
_entity.id
_entity.type
_entity.pdbx_description
1 polymer ?
#
loop_
_entity_poly.entity_id
_entity_poly.type
_entity_poly.pdbx_seq_one_letter_code
_entity_poly.pdbx_strand_id
1 'polypeptide(L)'
;FDLTLECALSLDELDNLQEFRELFFYPNKNKKTSIYLSGNSLGLQPKSVSAYINEELSVWKNRGVFGQHERWEHYHERLTTSTAKIVGAKNSEVVVMNALTVNLHLLLISFYRPSKTKYKIIIESGAFPSDLYAIHSQVRFHGLDPTETIIEISPRKGEYSLRKEDIVKTIRDCDSLALVLIGGVNYYTGQCFDMKTITNEARQARAVVGFDLAHAAGNVNLKLNEWDVDFATWCSYKYLCG
;
A
#
# COMPACT_ATOMS: atom_id res chain seq x y z
N PHE A 1 31.09 8.31 3.45
CA PHE A 1 31.05 6.86 3.79
C PHE A 1 32.21 6.18 3.10
N ASP A 2 33.05 5.46 3.88
CA ASP A 2 34.03 4.57 3.30
C ASP A 2 33.38 3.26 2.89
N LEU A 3 33.69 2.77 1.70
CA LEU A 3 33.18 1.50 1.19
C LEU A 3 34.01 0.32 1.73
N THR A 4 34.19 0.27 3.07
CA THR A 4 34.93 -0.79 3.76
C THR A 4 34.02 -1.63 4.63
N LEU A 5 34.43 -2.87 4.93
CA LEU A 5 33.72 -3.73 5.85
C LEU A 5 33.70 -3.14 7.28
N GLU A 6 34.76 -2.50 7.69
CA GLU A 6 34.87 -1.85 9.01
C GLU A 6 33.83 -0.74 9.16
N CYS A 7 33.66 0.09 8.13
CA CYS A 7 32.63 1.13 8.12
C CYS A 7 31.23 0.51 8.22
N ALA A 8 30.95 -0.56 7.47
CA ALA A 8 29.66 -1.25 7.52
C ALA A 8 29.37 -1.85 8.90
N LEU A 9 30.36 -2.52 9.51
CA LEU A 9 30.20 -3.10 10.85
C LEU A 9 29.99 -2.02 11.93
N SER A 10 30.69 -0.88 11.83
CA SER A 10 30.48 0.21 12.79
C SER A 10 29.09 0.86 12.64
N LEU A 11 28.54 0.91 11.44
CA LEU A 11 27.15 1.38 11.23
C LEU A 11 26.13 0.38 11.76
N ASP A 12 26.36 -0.91 11.60
CA ASP A 12 25.51 -1.95 12.17
C ASP A 12 25.49 -1.89 13.72
N GLU A 13 26.66 -1.65 14.36
CA GLU A 13 26.75 -1.48 15.82
C GLU A 13 26.00 -0.24 16.34
N LEU A 14 25.87 0.79 15.53
CA LEU A 14 25.14 2.01 15.87
C LEU A 14 23.64 1.94 15.55
N ASP A 15 23.17 0.87 14.91
CA ASP A 15 21.77 0.71 14.54
C ASP A 15 20.92 0.32 15.76
N ASN A 16 20.08 1.24 16.21
CA ASN A 16 19.13 1.01 17.31
C ASN A 16 18.09 -0.07 17.03
N LEU A 17 17.96 -0.52 15.80
CA LEU A 17 17.01 -1.58 15.38
C LEU A 17 17.69 -2.95 15.24
N GLN A 18 18.99 -3.05 15.50
CA GLN A 18 19.77 -4.28 15.34
C GLN A 18 19.15 -5.49 16.06
N GLU A 19 18.64 -5.30 17.28
CA GLU A 19 18.03 -6.38 18.09
C GLU A 19 16.80 -6.99 17.44
N PHE A 20 16.02 -6.22 16.67
CA PHE A 20 14.83 -6.72 15.98
C PHE A 20 15.15 -7.76 14.91
N ARG A 21 16.37 -7.79 14.40
CA ARG A 21 16.85 -8.79 13.45
C ARG A 21 16.68 -10.21 13.97
N GLU A 22 16.85 -10.41 15.25
CA GLU A 22 16.72 -11.71 15.91
C GLU A 22 15.27 -12.21 16.00
N LEU A 23 14.28 -11.37 15.71
CA LEU A 23 12.86 -11.75 15.73
C LEU A 23 12.40 -12.48 14.48
N PHE A 24 13.26 -12.56 13.45
CA PHE A 24 12.91 -13.11 12.13
C PHE A 24 13.74 -14.34 11.77
N PHE A 25 13.15 -15.21 10.93
CA PHE A 25 13.88 -16.27 10.26
C PHE A 25 14.49 -15.75 8.96
N TYR A 26 15.77 -16.06 8.76
CA TYR A 26 16.48 -15.76 7.51
C TYR A 26 16.59 -17.01 6.65
N PRO A 27 16.35 -16.94 5.34
CA PRO A 27 16.58 -18.06 4.42
C PRO A 27 18.03 -18.51 4.47
N ASN A 28 18.23 -19.83 4.38
CA ASN A 28 19.54 -20.44 4.31
C ASN A 28 19.79 -21.01 2.92
N LYS A 29 20.96 -20.73 2.35
CA LYS A 29 21.44 -21.34 1.12
C LYS A 29 22.81 -21.95 1.36
N ASN A 30 22.97 -23.24 1.05
CA ASN A 30 24.23 -23.99 1.27
C ASN A 30 24.77 -23.85 2.71
N LYS A 31 23.88 -23.99 3.71
CA LYS A 31 24.19 -23.87 5.16
C LYS A 31 24.72 -22.49 5.59
N LYS A 32 24.55 -21.47 4.75
CA LYS A 32 24.88 -20.07 5.11
C LYS A 32 23.60 -19.24 5.13
N THR A 33 23.48 -18.35 6.12
CA THR A 33 22.40 -17.37 6.18
C THR A 33 22.50 -16.43 4.99
N SER A 34 21.40 -16.27 4.26
CA SER A 34 21.35 -15.38 3.10
C SER A 34 21.24 -13.92 3.52
N ILE A 35 21.86 -13.03 2.76
CA ILE A 35 21.57 -11.59 2.80
C ILE A 35 20.21 -11.42 2.11
N TYR A 36 19.19 -11.01 2.87
CA TYR A 36 17.82 -10.89 2.37
C TYR A 36 17.45 -9.42 2.17
N LEU A 37 17.37 -9.00 0.91
CA LEU A 37 17.03 -7.63 0.50
C LEU A 37 15.73 -7.56 -0.30
N SER A 38 14.89 -8.61 -0.21
CA SER A 38 13.64 -8.73 -0.99
C SER A 38 12.37 -8.48 -0.16
N GLY A 39 12.48 -7.77 0.97
CA GLY A 39 11.34 -7.42 1.83
C GLY A 39 10.27 -6.59 1.13
N ASN A 40 10.64 -5.88 0.07
CA ASN A 40 9.72 -5.19 -0.81
C ASN A 40 8.78 -6.11 -1.61
N SER A 41 9.11 -7.40 -1.72
CA SER A 41 8.27 -8.41 -2.38
C SER A 41 7.58 -9.33 -1.37
N LEU A 42 8.34 -9.82 -0.39
CA LEU A 42 7.84 -10.64 0.71
C LEU A 42 8.68 -10.35 1.95
N GLY A 43 8.06 -9.96 3.06
CA GLY A 43 8.72 -9.78 4.34
C GLY A 43 9.27 -11.10 4.89
N LEU A 44 10.26 -11.00 5.80
CA LEU A 44 10.76 -12.18 6.51
C LEU A 44 9.71 -12.73 7.45
N GLN A 45 9.70 -14.04 7.65
CA GLN A 45 8.79 -14.69 8.60
C GLN A 45 9.19 -14.32 10.04
N PRO A 46 8.30 -13.70 10.84
CA PRO A 46 8.52 -13.53 12.26
C PRO A 46 8.56 -14.90 12.98
N LYS A 47 9.46 -15.08 13.93
CA LYS A 47 9.57 -16.32 14.71
C LYS A 47 8.30 -16.64 15.51
N SER A 48 7.54 -15.62 15.90
CA SER A 48 6.29 -15.76 16.66
C SER A 48 5.10 -16.29 15.85
N VAL A 49 5.13 -16.28 14.51
CA VAL A 49 3.98 -16.66 13.66
C VAL A 49 3.44 -18.04 13.97
N SER A 50 4.33 -19.05 14.15
CA SER A 50 3.90 -20.41 14.44
C SER A 50 3.11 -20.52 15.76
N ALA A 51 3.48 -19.73 16.78
CA ALA A 51 2.76 -19.70 18.05
C ALA A 51 1.34 -19.15 17.87
N TYR A 52 1.19 -18.03 17.17
CA TYR A 52 -0.13 -17.45 16.88
C TYR A 52 -1.02 -18.39 16.07
N ILE A 53 -0.50 -19.03 15.03
CA ILE A 53 -1.28 -20.00 14.24
C ILE A 53 -1.71 -21.19 15.10
N ASN A 54 -0.80 -21.76 15.90
CA ASN A 54 -1.11 -22.88 16.78
C ASN A 54 -2.15 -22.52 17.85
N GLU A 55 -2.16 -21.29 18.33
CA GLU A 55 -3.18 -20.79 19.25
C GLU A 55 -4.57 -20.83 18.58
N GLU A 56 -4.70 -20.33 17.35
CA GLU A 56 -5.97 -20.33 16.61
C GLU A 56 -6.43 -21.77 16.29
N LEU A 57 -5.50 -22.65 15.89
CA LEU A 57 -5.81 -24.07 15.68
C LEU A 57 -6.30 -24.75 16.98
N SER A 58 -5.72 -24.38 18.13
CA SER A 58 -6.16 -24.87 19.43
C SER A 58 -7.55 -24.38 19.81
N VAL A 59 -7.87 -23.12 19.51
CA VAL A 59 -9.23 -22.58 19.69
C VAL A 59 -10.22 -23.38 18.83
N TRP A 60 -9.92 -23.57 17.56
CA TRP A 60 -10.79 -24.35 16.67
C TRP A 60 -11.00 -25.78 17.21
N LYS A 61 -9.92 -26.48 17.54
CA LYS A 61 -9.97 -27.84 18.08
C LYS A 61 -10.83 -27.96 19.34
N ASN A 62 -10.69 -27.02 20.28
CA ASN A 62 -11.27 -27.13 21.62
C ASN A 62 -12.63 -26.44 21.76
N ARG A 63 -12.91 -25.41 20.92
CA ARG A 63 -14.12 -24.58 21.02
C ARG A 63 -15.09 -24.75 19.85
N GLY A 64 -14.61 -25.25 18.69
CA GLY A 64 -15.45 -25.40 17.50
C GLY A 64 -16.17 -24.10 17.14
N VAL A 65 -17.50 -24.16 16.92
CA VAL A 65 -18.32 -23.00 16.55
C VAL A 65 -18.31 -21.88 17.60
N PHE A 66 -18.10 -22.17 18.88
CA PHE A 66 -18.01 -21.14 19.91
C PHE A 66 -16.80 -20.23 19.71
N GLY A 67 -15.72 -20.73 19.09
CA GLY A 67 -14.56 -19.94 18.73
C GLY A 67 -14.88 -18.79 17.76
N GLN A 68 -15.91 -18.91 16.95
CA GLN A 68 -16.34 -17.84 16.04
C GLN A 68 -16.77 -16.59 16.84
N HIS A 69 -17.71 -16.75 17.75
CA HIS A 69 -18.25 -15.65 18.57
C HIS A 69 -17.23 -15.13 19.59
N GLU A 70 -16.47 -16.04 20.23
CA GLU A 70 -15.54 -15.68 21.29
C GLU A 70 -14.29 -14.99 20.77
N ARG A 71 -13.88 -15.20 19.49
CA ARG A 71 -12.57 -14.78 19.02
C ARG A 71 -12.52 -14.27 17.57
N TRP A 72 -13.08 -15.00 16.60
CA TRP A 72 -12.80 -14.72 15.18
C TRP A 72 -13.71 -13.66 14.56
N GLU A 73 -14.94 -13.53 15.03
CA GLU A 73 -15.89 -12.54 14.55
C GLU A 73 -15.34 -11.12 14.65
N HIS A 74 -14.60 -10.83 15.73
CA HIS A 74 -13.96 -9.54 15.99
C HIS A 74 -12.44 -9.55 15.81
N TYR A 75 -11.88 -10.58 15.15
CA TYR A 75 -10.42 -10.74 15.05
C TYR A 75 -9.75 -9.54 14.39
N HIS A 76 -10.35 -8.99 13.33
CA HIS A 76 -9.86 -7.83 12.60
C HIS A 76 -9.75 -6.57 13.48
N GLU A 77 -10.60 -6.41 14.49
CA GLU A 77 -10.59 -5.27 15.40
C GLU A 77 -9.31 -5.22 16.26
N ARG A 78 -8.73 -6.38 16.55
CA ARG A 78 -7.47 -6.50 17.32
C ARG A 78 -6.28 -5.87 16.61
N LEU A 79 -6.34 -5.76 15.28
CA LEU A 79 -5.28 -5.23 14.43
C LEU A 79 -5.47 -3.74 14.11
N THR A 80 -6.66 -3.20 14.35
CA THR A 80 -7.07 -1.86 13.92
C THR A 80 -6.16 -0.77 14.50
N THR A 81 -5.93 -0.77 15.81
CA THR A 81 -5.15 0.29 16.47
C THR A 81 -3.70 0.35 15.99
N SER A 82 -3.05 -0.81 15.85
CA SER A 82 -1.67 -0.87 15.37
C SER A 82 -1.57 -0.45 13.90
N THR A 83 -2.51 -0.91 13.09
CA THR A 83 -2.56 -0.57 11.66
C THR A 83 -2.85 0.92 11.46
N ALA A 84 -3.79 1.49 12.21
CA ALA A 84 -4.10 2.91 12.18
C ALA A 84 -2.88 3.78 12.50
N LYS A 85 -2.08 3.40 13.51
CA LYS A 85 -0.83 4.09 13.84
C LYS A 85 0.20 4.05 12.70
N ILE A 86 0.33 2.91 12.03
CA ILE A 86 1.29 2.74 10.92
C ILE A 86 0.95 3.66 9.75
N VAL A 87 -0.33 3.81 9.44
CA VAL A 87 -0.76 4.61 8.28
C VAL A 87 -1.19 6.04 8.63
N GLY A 88 -1.13 6.43 9.91
CA GLY A 88 -1.52 7.77 10.35
C GLY A 88 -3.01 8.05 10.15
N ALA A 89 -3.87 7.08 10.50
CA ALA A 89 -5.32 7.16 10.42
C ALA A 89 -5.97 7.01 11.81
N LYS A 90 -7.27 7.27 11.92
CA LYS A 90 -8.06 6.96 13.12
C LYS A 90 -8.45 5.48 13.12
N ASN A 91 -8.70 4.91 14.29
CA ASN A 91 -9.17 3.53 14.40
C ASN A 91 -10.47 3.27 13.60
N SER A 92 -11.39 4.24 13.56
CA SER A 92 -12.64 4.14 12.80
C SER A 92 -12.48 4.21 11.28
N GLU A 93 -11.27 4.49 10.78
CA GLU A 93 -10.96 4.65 9.36
C GLU A 93 -10.22 3.45 8.77
N VAL A 94 -9.89 2.44 9.59
CA VAL A 94 -9.05 1.31 9.17
C VAL A 94 -9.72 -0.02 9.45
N VAL A 95 -9.65 -0.93 8.50
CA VAL A 95 -10.04 -2.32 8.66
C VAL A 95 -9.03 -3.24 7.96
N VAL A 96 -8.68 -4.34 8.63
CA VAL A 96 -7.85 -5.40 8.04
C VAL A 96 -8.78 -6.47 7.46
N MET A 97 -8.79 -6.58 6.14
CA MET A 97 -9.67 -7.52 5.43
C MET A 97 -9.09 -7.84 4.05
N ASN A 98 -9.45 -8.98 3.50
CA ASN A 98 -9.18 -9.44 2.13
C ASN A 98 -7.71 -9.26 1.65
N ALA A 99 -7.48 -9.54 0.36
CA ALA A 99 -6.25 -9.18 -0.35
C ALA A 99 -6.36 -7.78 -0.96
N LEU A 100 -5.22 -7.13 -1.21
CA LEU A 100 -5.13 -5.77 -1.75
C LEU A 100 -6.02 -5.56 -2.99
N THR A 101 -5.90 -6.42 -4.00
CA THR A 101 -6.66 -6.27 -5.25
C THR A 101 -8.17 -6.36 -5.03
N VAL A 102 -8.64 -7.24 -4.13
CA VAL A 102 -10.06 -7.32 -3.75
C VAL A 102 -10.51 -6.02 -3.08
N ASN A 103 -9.71 -5.53 -2.13
CA ASN A 103 -9.99 -4.25 -1.46
C ASN A 103 -10.03 -3.09 -2.44
N LEU A 104 -9.08 -3.04 -3.40
CA LEU A 104 -9.06 -2.01 -4.44
C LEU A 104 -10.35 -2.03 -5.27
N HIS A 105 -10.83 -3.21 -5.70
CA HIS A 105 -12.12 -3.33 -6.41
C HIS A 105 -13.29 -2.81 -5.58
N LEU A 106 -13.37 -3.16 -4.30
CA LEU A 106 -14.43 -2.69 -3.40
C LEU A 106 -14.38 -1.16 -3.19
N LEU A 107 -13.18 -0.61 -3.07
CA LEU A 107 -12.97 0.83 -2.94
C LEU A 107 -13.33 1.56 -4.25
N LEU A 108 -12.95 1.03 -5.40
CA LEU A 108 -13.35 1.58 -6.70
C LEU A 108 -14.88 1.59 -6.87
N ILE A 109 -15.58 0.51 -6.50
CA ILE A 109 -17.06 0.46 -6.52
C ILE A 109 -17.65 1.54 -5.60
N SER A 110 -17.04 1.79 -4.46
CA SER A 110 -17.54 2.76 -3.48
C SER A 110 -17.27 4.20 -3.87
N PHE A 111 -16.10 4.50 -4.39
CA PHE A 111 -15.58 5.86 -4.57
C PHE A 111 -15.56 6.33 -6.03
N TYR A 112 -15.31 5.47 -7.01
CA TYR A 112 -15.37 5.86 -8.42
C TYR A 112 -16.82 5.81 -8.92
N ARG A 113 -17.44 6.99 -8.95
CA ARG A 113 -18.83 7.17 -9.39
C ARG A 113 -18.86 8.16 -10.57
N PRO A 114 -18.57 7.68 -11.79
CA PRO A 114 -18.50 8.55 -12.96
C PRO A 114 -19.86 9.16 -13.29
N SER A 115 -19.80 10.40 -13.78
CA SER A 115 -20.94 11.16 -14.29
C SER A 115 -20.65 11.64 -15.71
N LYS A 116 -21.61 12.31 -16.34
CA LYS A 116 -21.41 12.89 -17.68
C LYS A 116 -20.28 13.92 -17.73
N THR A 117 -19.99 14.59 -16.62
CA THR A 117 -19.01 15.68 -16.55
C THR A 117 -17.74 15.31 -15.77
N LYS A 118 -17.78 14.25 -14.95
CA LYS A 118 -16.67 13.79 -14.13
C LYS A 118 -16.55 12.29 -14.25
N TYR A 119 -15.59 11.80 -15.04
CA TYR A 119 -15.45 10.37 -15.31
C TYR A 119 -14.00 9.92 -15.50
N LYS A 120 -13.04 10.85 -15.66
CA LYS A 120 -11.65 10.49 -15.92
C LYS A 120 -10.92 10.07 -14.66
N ILE A 121 -9.98 9.15 -14.84
CA ILE A 121 -9.09 8.64 -13.80
C ILE A 121 -7.66 9.00 -14.17
N ILE A 122 -6.91 9.61 -13.26
CA ILE A 122 -5.46 9.82 -13.40
C ILE A 122 -4.71 8.74 -12.64
N ILE A 123 -3.73 8.12 -13.29
CA ILE A 123 -2.80 7.14 -12.74
C ILE A 123 -1.36 7.45 -13.16
N GLU A 124 -0.37 6.86 -12.48
CA GLU A 124 0.99 6.83 -13.01
C GLU A 124 1.13 5.81 -14.14
N SER A 125 1.90 6.11 -15.16
CA SER A 125 2.24 5.11 -16.19
C SER A 125 3.11 4.01 -15.58
N GLY A 126 2.87 2.76 -16.02
CA GLY A 126 3.52 1.61 -15.42
C GLY A 126 3.05 1.32 -13.98
N ALA A 127 1.83 1.69 -13.61
CA ALA A 127 1.17 1.24 -12.39
C ALA A 127 1.23 -0.29 -12.27
N PHE A 128 1.12 -0.83 -11.05
CA PHE A 128 1.18 -2.27 -10.86
C PHE A 128 0.07 -2.97 -11.69
N PRO A 129 0.39 -4.07 -12.41
CA PRO A 129 -0.54 -4.67 -13.39
C PRO A 129 -1.92 -5.00 -12.82
N SER A 130 -2.02 -5.50 -11.58
CA SER A 130 -3.33 -5.83 -11.00
C SER A 130 -4.20 -4.60 -10.78
N ASP A 131 -3.59 -3.46 -10.45
CA ASP A 131 -4.32 -2.20 -10.25
C ASP A 131 -4.81 -1.66 -11.58
N LEU A 132 -3.95 -1.70 -12.59
CA LEU A 132 -4.32 -1.31 -13.94
C LEU A 132 -5.50 -2.14 -14.47
N TYR A 133 -5.46 -3.48 -14.26
CA TYR A 133 -6.59 -4.35 -14.64
C TYR A 133 -7.86 -4.04 -13.85
N ALA A 134 -7.76 -3.76 -12.55
CA ALA A 134 -8.90 -3.37 -11.72
C ALA A 134 -9.53 -2.07 -12.20
N ILE A 135 -8.71 -1.05 -12.51
CA ILE A 135 -9.16 0.24 -13.04
C ILE A 135 -9.83 0.06 -14.41
N HIS A 136 -9.20 -0.65 -15.34
CA HIS A 136 -9.77 -0.94 -16.66
C HIS A 136 -11.10 -1.69 -16.57
N SER A 137 -11.18 -2.68 -15.68
CA SER A 137 -12.41 -3.44 -15.42
C SER A 137 -13.53 -2.53 -14.93
N GLN A 138 -13.21 -1.64 -13.98
CA GLN A 138 -14.19 -0.72 -13.40
C GLN A 138 -14.68 0.33 -14.42
N VAL A 139 -13.77 0.86 -15.24
CA VAL A 139 -14.13 1.79 -16.32
C VAL A 139 -15.11 1.12 -17.30
N ARG A 140 -14.80 -0.11 -17.74
CA ARG A 140 -15.68 -0.88 -18.64
C ARG A 140 -17.01 -1.24 -17.99
N PHE A 141 -17.02 -1.55 -16.70
CA PHE A 141 -18.25 -1.83 -15.94
C PHE A 141 -19.23 -0.66 -15.99
N HIS A 142 -18.71 0.59 -16.01
CA HIS A 142 -19.52 1.80 -16.19
C HIS A 142 -19.84 2.14 -17.65
N GLY A 143 -19.51 1.27 -18.62
CA GLY A 143 -19.76 1.49 -20.04
C GLY A 143 -18.85 2.54 -20.69
N LEU A 144 -17.72 2.86 -20.04
CA LEU A 144 -16.76 3.84 -20.54
C LEU A 144 -15.59 3.17 -21.27
N ASP A 145 -14.96 3.89 -22.20
CA ASP A 145 -13.74 3.44 -22.87
C ASP A 145 -12.50 3.78 -22.03
N PRO A 146 -11.69 2.78 -21.64
CA PRO A 146 -10.46 3.03 -20.90
C PRO A 146 -9.48 3.98 -21.60
N THR A 147 -9.40 3.95 -22.93
CA THR A 147 -8.48 4.80 -23.69
C THR A 147 -8.82 6.29 -23.65
N GLU A 148 -10.09 6.61 -23.44
CA GLU A 148 -10.58 7.99 -23.32
C GLU A 148 -10.68 8.43 -21.84
N THR A 149 -10.82 7.44 -20.94
CA THR A 149 -11.14 7.68 -19.53
C THR A 149 -9.88 7.72 -18.65
N ILE A 150 -8.87 6.90 -18.97
CA ILE A 150 -7.66 6.77 -18.15
C ILE A 150 -6.58 7.70 -18.70
N ILE A 151 -6.06 8.56 -17.82
CA ILE A 151 -4.94 9.45 -18.13
C ILE A 151 -3.72 8.89 -17.38
N GLU A 152 -2.74 8.42 -18.14
CA GLU A 152 -1.47 7.96 -17.60
C GLU A 152 -0.43 9.07 -17.62
N ILE A 153 0.12 9.42 -16.44
CA ILE A 153 1.22 10.38 -16.33
C ILE A 153 2.52 9.61 -16.54
N SER A 154 3.29 9.99 -17.54
CA SER A 154 4.59 9.38 -17.85
C SER A 154 5.76 10.29 -17.47
N PRO A 155 6.92 9.72 -17.10
CA PRO A 155 8.15 10.48 -16.97
C PRO A 155 8.49 11.23 -18.26
N ARG A 156 9.16 12.35 -18.15
CA ARG A 156 9.65 13.08 -19.32
C ARG A 156 10.70 12.26 -20.08
N LYS A 157 10.89 12.55 -21.34
CA LYS A 157 11.88 11.85 -22.17
C LYS A 157 13.28 11.87 -21.50
N GLY A 158 13.83 10.70 -21.23
CA GLY A 158 15.11 10.52 -20.57
C GLY A 158 15.07 10.53 -19.04
N GLU A 159 13.88 10.61 -18.43
CA GLU A 159 13.68 10.50 -16.99
C GLU A 159 13.06 9.15 -16.62
N TYR A 160 13.28 8.70 -15.38
CA TYR A 160 12.75 7.44 -14.85
C TYR A 160 11.70 7.66 -13.76
N SER A 161 11.55 8.90 -13.29
CA SER A 161 10.60 9.27 -12.23
C SER A 161 9.68 10.39 -12.70
N LEU A 162 8.48 10.45 -12.11
CA LEU A 162 7.52 11.51 -12.36
C LEU A 162 7.91 12.78 -11.60
N ARG A 163 7.86 13.91 -12.25
CA ARG A 163 8.01 15.20 -11.58
C ARG A 163 6.71 15.58 -10.89
N LYS A 164 6.81 16.11 -9.67
CA LYS A 164 5.65 16.58 -8.92
C LYS A 164 4.83 17.61 -9.69
N GLU A 165 5.53 18.52 -10.40
CA GLU A 165 4.93 19.57 -11.19
C GLU A 165 4.05 19.02 -12.33
N ASP A 166 4.46 17.90 -12.94
CA ASP A 166 3.71 17.27 -14.02
C ASP A 166 2.45 16.59 -13.48
N ILE A 167 2.53 15.96 -12.31
CA ILE A 167 1.36 15.38 -11.62
C ILE A 167 0.36 16.49 -11.29
N VAL A 168 0.81 17.56 -10.64
CA VAL A 168 -0.02 18.70 -10.26
C VAL A 168 -0.67 19.34 -11.48
N LYS A 169 0.11 19.55 -12.54
CA LYS A 169 -0.38 20.12 -13.78
C LYS A 169 -1.47 19.24 -14.41
N THR A 170 -1.25 17.93 -14.49
CA THR A 170 -2.23 17.00 -15.08
C THR A 170 -3.54 16.98 -14.29
N ILE A 171 -3.47 17.05 -12.95
CA ILE A 171 -4.66 17.14 -12.10
C ILE A 171 -5.43 18.44 -12.37
N ARG A 172 -4.73 19.58 -12.43
CA ARG A 172 -5.36 20.90 -12.64
C ARG A 172 -5.98 21.07 -14.01
N ASP A 173 -5.33 20.50 -15.03
CA ASP A 173 -5.76 20.66 -16.43
C ASP A 173 -6.90 19.67 -16.82
N CYS A 174 -7.28 18.76 -15.94
CA CYS A 174 -8.31 17.77 -16.22
C CYS A 174 -9.69 18.18 -15.71
N ASP A 175 -10.49 18.86 -16.52
CA ASP A 175 -11.83 19.34 -16.14
C ASP A 175 -12.82 18.23 -15.78
N SER A 176 -12.67 17.04 -16.35
CA SER A 176 -13.57 15.90 -16.13
C SER A 176 -13.01 14.86 -15.16
N LEU A 177 -12.08 15.25 -14.29
CA LEU A 177 -11.45 14.38 -13.33
C LEU A 177 -12.44 13.89 -12.26
N ALA A 178 -12.56 12.57 -12.13
CA ALA A 178 -13.36 11.89 -11.11
C ALA A 178 -12.48 11.29 -10.00
N LEU A 179 -11.31 10.73 -10.38
CA LEU A 179 -10.46 9.98 -9.46
C LEU A 179 -8.97 10.20 -9.79
N VAL A 180 -8.16 10.39 -8.76
CA VAL A 180 -6.70 10.21 -8.83
C VAL A 180 -6.37 8.94 -8.05
N LEU A 181 -5.74 7.97 -8.69
CA LEU A 181 -5.31 6.72 -8.06
C LEU A 181 -3.85 6.45 -8.44
N ILE A 182 -2.95 6.66 -7.49
CA ILE A 182 -1.50 6.56 -7.68
C ILE A 182 -0.92 5.71 -6.55
N GLY A 183 0.19 5.01 -6.80
CA GLY A 183 0.95 4.35 -5.74
C GLY A 183 1.51 5.36 -4.74
N GLY A 184 1.62 4.98 -3.45
CA GLY A 184 2.33 5.82 -2.47
C GLY A 184 3.84 5.80 -2.71
N VAL A 185 4.35 4.64 -3.10
CA VAL A 185 5.72 4.40 -3.58
C VAL A 185 5.63 3.52 -4.82
N ASN A 186 6.25 3.96 -5.91
CA ASN A 186 6.24 3.18 -7.15
C ASN A 186 7.05 1.88 -6.99
N TYR A 187 6.48 0.77 -7.36
CA TYR A 187 7.06 -0.57 -7.14
C TYR A 187 8.34 -0.83 -7.94
N TYR A 188 8.52 -0.16 -9.07
CA TYR A 188 9.64 -0.39 -9.99
C TYR A 188 10.79 0.58 -9.74
N THR A 189 10.48 1.87 -9.59
CA THR A 189 11.50 2.93 -9.43
C THR A 189 11.84 3.22 -7.98
N GLY A 190 10.98 2.84 -7.02
CA GLY A 190 11.10 3.21 -5.61
C GLY A 190 10.77 4.69 -5.34
N GLN A 191 10.25 5.42 -6.33
CA GLN A 191 9.87 6.81 -6.13
C GLN A 191 8.75 6.93 -5.09
N CYS A 192 8.98 7.68 -4.02
CA CYS A 192 7.95 8.08 -3.06
C CYS A 192 7.26 9.35 -3.57
N PHE A 193 5.94 9.29 -3.73
CA PHE A 193 5.14 10.43 -4.19
C PHE A 193 4.77 11.37 -3.03
N ASP A 194 4.62 12.66 -3.33
CA ASP A 194 4.13 13.67 -2.39
C ASP A 194 2.60 13.55 -2.27
N MET A 195 2.16 12.53 -1.52
CA MET A 195 0.75 12.19 -1.36
C MET A 195 -0.08 13.35 -0.80
N LYS A 196 0.50 14.15 0.09
CA LYS A 196 -0.18 15.35 0.63
C LYS A 196 -0.49 16.36 -0.46
N THR A 197 0.48 16.69 -1.31
CA THR A 197 0.27 17.63 -2.43
C THR A 197 -0.74 17.06 -3.42
N ILE A 198 -0.63 15.79 -3.78
CA ILE A 198 -1.56 15.12 -4.72
C ILE A 198 -2.99 15.17 -4.17
N THR A 199 -3.18 14.87 -2.89
CA THR A 199 -4.49 14.94 -2.24
C THR A 199 -5.08 16.35 -2.28
N ASN A 200 -4.29 17.35 -1.93
CA ASN A 200 -4.74 18.74 -1.97
C ASN A 200 -5.18 19.18 -3.37
N GLU A 201 -4.41 18.82 -4.40
CA GLU A 201 -4.74 19.18 -5.78
C GLU A 201 -6.00 18.44 -6.29
N ALA A 202 -6.13 17.16 -5.99
CA ALA A 202 -7.32 16.37 -6.33
C ALA A 202 -8.58 16.96 -5.69
N ARG A 203 -8.50 17.36 -4.41
CA ARG A 203 -9.60 18.01 -3.70
C ARG A 203 -9.99 19.36 -4.29
N GLN A 204 -9.00 20.19 -4.68
CA GLN A 204 -9.28 21.45 -5.36
C GLN A 204 -10.00 21.21 -6.70
N ALA A 205 -9.64 20.14 -7.43
CA ALA A 205 -10.32 19.68 -8.61
C ALA A 205 -11.67 19.00 -8.33
N ARG A 206 -12.07 18.85 -7.05
CA ARG A 206 -13.27 18.10 -6.59
C ARG A 206 -13.29 16.67 -7.13
N ALA A 207 -12.14 16.03 -7.16
CA ALA A 207 -11.95 14.63 -7.50
C ALA A 207 -11.69 13.82 -6.24
N VAL A 208 -12.06 12.55 -6.28
CA VAL A 208 -11.68 11.57 -5.26
C VAL A 208 -10.20 11.27 -5.38
N VAL A 209 -9.52 11.01 -4.25
CA VAL A 209 -8.12 10.59 -4.24
C VAL A 209 -7.94 9.29 -3.46
N GLY A 210 -7.29 8.33 -4.10
CA GLY A 210 -6.93 7.04 -3.53
C GLY A 210 -5.46 6.71 -3.73
N PHE A 211 -4.91 5.86 -2.86
CA PHE A 211 -3.54 5.38 -2.98
C PHE A 211 -3.45 3.86 -2.84
N ASP A 212 -2.64 3.24 -3.72
CA ASP A 212 -2.06 1.93 -3.45
C ASP A 212 -0.80 2.11 -2.60
N LEU A 213 -0.86 1.66 -1.37
CA LEU A 213 0.22 1.77 -0.41
C LEU A 213 1.01 0.47 -0.22
N ALA A 214 0.95 -0.46 -1.20
CA ALA A 214 1.65 -1.76 -1.11
C ALA A 214 3.14 -1.62 -0.84
N HIS A 215 3.76 -0.54 -1.31
CA HIS A 215 5.18 -0.23 -1.07
C HIS A 215 5.40 0.93 -0.10
N ALA A 216 4.34 1.51 0.44
CA ALA A 216 4.41 2.65 1.36
C ALA A 216 4.07 2.27 2.82
N ALA A 217 3.05 1.43 3.05
CA ALA A 217 2.65 1.04 4.40
C ALA A 217 3.76 0.20 5.07
N GLY A 218 4.25 0.69 6.22
CA GLY A 218 5.38 0.11 6.94
C GLY A 218 6.75 0.46 6.38
N ASN A 219 6.83 1.27 5.31
CA ASN A 219 8.08 1.67 4.67
C ASN A 219 8.34 3.18 4.77
N VAL A 220 7.31 3.99 4.62
CA VAL A 220 7.42 5.45 4.74
C VAL A 220 6.44 6.00 5.78
N ASN A 221 6.74 7.18 6.30
CA ASN A 221 5.85 7.83 7.27
C ASN A 221 4.57 8.31 6.58
N LEU A 222 3.44 7.73 6.97
CA LEU A 222 2.11 8.02 6.44
C LEU A 222 1.29 8.82 7.44
N LYS A 223 0.44 9.72 6.93
CA LYS A 223 -0.46 10.57 7.72
C LYS A 223 -1.80 10.71 6.99
N LEU A 224 -2.45 9.58 6.68
CA LEU A 224 -3.61 9.55 5.78
C LEU A 224 -4.76 10.43 6.27
N ASN A 225 -5.05 10.45 7.59
CA ASN A 225 -6.07 11.32 8.15
C ASN A 225 -5.68 12.81 8.08
N GLU A 226 -4.41 13.16 8.41
CA GLU A 226 -3.93 14.55 8.32
C GLU A 226 -3.96 15.07 6.88
N TRP A 227 -3.66 14.20 5.91
CA TRP A 227 -3.66 14.56 4.49
C TRP A 227 -5.06 14.54 3.87
N ASP A 228 -6.06 14.05 4.60
CA ASP A 228 -7.47 13.99 4.17
C ASP A 228 -7.69 13.15 2.90
N VAL A 229 -7.03 11.97 2.86
CA VAL A 229 -7.13 10.99 1.78
C VAL A 229 -8.50 10.32 1.81
N ASP A 230 -9.15 10.14 0.65
CA ASP A 230 -10.48 9.53 0.61
C ASP A 230 -10.43 8.02 0.84
N PHE A 231 -9.44 7.32 0.25
CA PHE A 231 -9.21 5.91 0.52
C PHE A 231 -7.76 5.49 0.23
N ALA A 232 -7.35 4.38 0.84
CA ALA A 232 -6.09 3.73 0.53
C ALA A 232 -6.19 2.21 0.74
N THR A 233 -5.36 1.45 0.05
CA THR A 233 -5.25 0.00 0.21
C THR A 233 -3.80 -0.45 0.23
N TRP A 234 -3.51 -1.53 0.97
CA TRP A 234 -2.16 -2.10 1.05
C TRP A 234 -2.22 -3.58 1.41
N CYS A 235 -1.06 -4.23 1.37
CA CYS A 235 -0.87 -5.60 1.83
C CYS A 235 0.03 -5.63 3.07
N SER A 236 -0.14 -6.65 3.91
CA SER A 236 0.68 -6.83 5.11
C SER A 236 1.95 -7.67 4.88
N TYR A 237 1.95 -8.52 3.85
CA TYR A 237 3.00 -9.52 3.64
C TYR A 237 4.36 -8.97 3.16
N LYS A 238 4.44 -7.68 2.79
CA LYS A 238 5.69 -7.01 2.41
C LYS A 238 6.37 -6.45 3.66
N TYR A 239 6.25 -5.16 3.87
CA TYR A 239 6.97 -4.44 4.92
C TYR A 239 6.44 -4.69 6.34
N LEU A 240 5.20 -5.16 6.49
CA LEU A 240 4.63 -5.49 7.80
C LEU A 240 4.89 -6.95 8.20
N CYS A 241 5.48 -7.76 7.32
CA CYS A 241 5.84 -9.17 7.57
C CYS A 241 4.66 -10.03 8.06
N GLY A 242 3.43 -9.71 7.60
CA GLY A 242 2.18 -10.35 8.04
C GLY A 242 1.50 -11.19 6.96
#